data_8ba4004fa5bc5032b781014387347867
#
_entry.id   8ba4004fa5bc5032b781014387347867
#
_cell.length_a   1.000
_cell.length_b   1.000
_cell.length_c   1.000
_cell.angle_alpha   90.00
_cell.angle_beta   90.00
_cell.angle_gamma   90.00
#
_symmetry.space_group_name_H-M   'P 1'
#
loop_
_entity.id
_entity.type
_entity.pdbx_description
1 polymer ?
#
loop_
_entity_poly.entity_id
_entity_poly.type
_entity_poly.pdbx_seq_one_letter_code
_entity_poly.pdbx_strand_id
1 'polypeptide(L)'
;MSKIKKYIEENYVQPDLNVASIAETFGFNASYLSRLFKAETDINLIDYINECRMKKAIEYAKKGTLMYITAKSVGIPDPNYFGKCFKKYTNKNYSEFKKYKDAK
;
A
#
# COMPACT_ATOMS: atom_id res chain seq x y z
N MET A 1 9.70 -10.18 12.84
CA MET A 1 8.85 -9.55 11.81
C MET A 1 8.16 -8.27 12.26
N SER A 2 7.98 -8.07 13.55
CA SER A 2 7.31 -6.85 14.01
C SER A 2 8.07 -5.57 13.66
N LYS A 3 9.41 -5.62 13.68
CA LYS A 3 10.23 -4.47 13.28
C LYS A 3 10.06 -4.12 11.80
N ILE A 4 9.96 -5.15 10.97
CA ILE A 4 9.80 -4.94 9.53
C ILE A 4 8.40 -4.39 9.24
N LYS A 5 7.38 -4.92 9.89
CA LYS A 5 6.02 -4.39 9.74
C LYS A 5 5.95 -2.92 10.15
N LYS A 6 6.56 -2.58 11.27
CA LYS A 6 6.58 -1.20 11.75
C LYS A 6 7.30 -0.28 10.75
N TYR A 7 8.43 -0.75 10.21
CA TYR A 7 9.17 0.01 9.23
C TYR A 7 8.32 0.30 7.99
N ILE A 8 7.56 -0.70 7.53
CA ILE A 8 6.66 -0.54 6.40
C ILE A 8 5.55 0.46 6.72
N GLU A 9 4.96 0.34 7.91
CA GLU A 9 3.89 1.24 8.34
C GLU A 9 4.36 2.69 8.41
N GLU A 10 5.63 2.91 8.69
CA GLU A 10 6.19 4.25 8.79
C GLU A 10 6.73 4.78 7.45
N ASN A 11 6.91 3.90 6.46
CA ASN A 11 7.59 4.28 5.22
C ASN A 11 6.84 3.95 3.93
N TYR A 12 5.61 3.45 4.01
CA TYR A 12 4.89 3.02 2.80
C TYR A 12 4.59 4.17 1.83
N VAL A 13 4.61 5.40 2.31
CA VAL A 13 4.35 6.57 1.46
C VAL A 13 5.47 6.83 0.46
N GLN A 14 6.63 6.23 0.67
CA GLN A 14 7.75 6.36 -0.25
C GLN A 14 7.54 5.44 -1.46
N PRO A 15 7.49 6.00 -2.68
CA PRO A 15 7.18 5.18 -3.87
C PRO A 15 8.20 4.08 -4.14
N ASP A 16 9.44 4.29 -3.74
CA ASP A 16 10.53 3.34 -3.98
C ASP A 16 10.66 2.26 -2.91
N LEU A 17 9.77 2.24 -1.93
CA LEU A 17 9.79 1.18 -0.94
C LEU A 17 9.42 -0.16 -1.60
N ASN A 18 10.32 -1.14 -1.52
CA ASN A 18 10.11 -2.45 -2.10
C ASN A 18 10.89 -3.49 -1.32
N VAL A 19 10.77 -4.76 -1.73
CA VAL A 19 11.43 -5.85 -1.02
C VAL A 19 12.94 -5.65 -0.95
N ALA A 20 13.55 -5.23 -2.06
CA ALA A 20 15.00 -5.04 -2.11
C ALA A 20 15.47 -3.94 -1.17
N SER A 21 14.76 -2.80 -1.14
CA SER A 21 15.14 -1.69 -0.27
C SER A 21 14.97 -2.05 1.20
N ILE A 22 13.93 -2.79 1.55
CA ILE A 22 13.71 -3.23 2.93
C ILE A 22 14.79 -4.23 3.33
N ALA A 23 15.10 -5.18 2.45
CA ALA A 23 16.14 -6.17 2.73
C ALA A 23 17.48 -5.49 2.97
N GLU A 24 17.80 -4.51 2.15
CA GLU A 24 19.07 -3.76 2.30
C GLU A 24 19.11 -3.04 3.65
N THR A 25 18.01 -2.39 4.02
CA THR A 25 17.93 -1.66 5.28
C THR A 25 18.18 -2.57 6.50
N PHE A 26 17.66 -3.79 6.45
CA PHE A 26 17.77 -4.72 7.59
C PHE A 26 18.91 -5.73 7.43
N GLY A 27 19.69 -5.64 6.36
CA GLY A 27 20.84 -6.54 6.15
C GLY A 27 20.45 -7.94 5.74
N PHE A 28 19.31 -8.11 5.06
CA PHE A 28 18.86 -9.42 4.58
C PHE A 28 19.05 -9.55 3.07
N ASN A 29 19.14 -10.81 2.62
CA ASN A 29 18.98 -11.13 1.22
C ASN A 29 17.49 -11.00 0.88
N ALA A 30 17.16 -10.39 -0.27
CA ALA A 30 15.77 -10.12 -0.62
C ALA A 30 14.92 -11.39 -0.71
N SER A 31 15.44 -12.44 -1.33
CA SER A 31 14.71 -13.71 -1.45
C SER A 31 14.47 -14.34 -0.09
N TYR A 32 15.47 -14.29 0.77
CA TYR A 32 15.33 -14.83 2.12
C TYR A 32 14.27 -14.05 2.90
N LEU A 33 14.31 -12.73 2.83
CA LEU A 33 13.34 -11.88 3.52
C LEU A 33 11.92 -12.19 3.06
N SER A 34 11.72 -12.33 1.74
CA SER A 34 10.38 -12.64 1.19
C SER A 34 9.84 -13.95 1.76
N ARG A 35 10.67 -14.99 1.77
CA ARG A 35 10.25 -16.28 2.30
C ARG A 35 9.97 -16.23 3.80
N LEU A 36 10.84 -15.56 4.54
CA LEU A 36 10.69 -15.46 5.99
C LEU A 36 9.43 -14.68 6.36
N PHE A 37 9.21 -13.55 5.70
CA PHE A 37 8.03 -12.73 5.97
C PHE A 37 6.74 -13.51 5.71
N LYS A 38 6.68 -14.20 4.57
CA LYS A 38 5.51 -15.02 4.22
C LYS A 38 5.32 -16.15 5.22
N ALA A 39 6.40 -16.80 5.63
CA ALA A 39 6.31 -17.92 6.58
C ALA A 39 5.78 -17.46 7.93
N GLU A 40 6.16 -16.27 8.38
CA GLU A 40 5.78 -15.81 9.72
C GLU A 40 4.47 -15.03 9.76
N THR A 41 4.04 -14.45 8.64
CA THR A 41 2.86 -13.60 8.63
C THR A 41 1.72 -14.13 7.77
N ASP A 42 1.99 -15.16 6.95
CA ASP A 42 1.05 -15.72 5.97
C ASP A 42 0.67 -14.74 4.88
N ILE A 43 1.33 -13.59 4.80
CA ILE A 43 1.07 -12.60 3.76
C ILE A 43 2.35 -12.28 3.01
N ASN A 44 2.24 -12.13 1.70
CA ASN A 44 3.35 -11.73 0.85
C ASN A 44 3.79 -10.32 1.21
N LEU A 45 5.10 -10.07 1.25
CA LEU A 45 5.64 -8.77 1.66
C LEU A 45 5.13 -7.63 0.78
N ILE A 46 5.06 -7.84 -0.53
CA ILE A 46 4.54 -6.83 -1.47
C ILE A 46 3.08 -6.53 -1.16
N ASP A 47 2.30 -7.57 -0.88
CA ASP A 47 0.88 -7.41 -0.54
C ASP A 47 0.71 -6.65 0.76
N TYR A 48 1.59 -6.85 1.72
CA TYR A 48 1.52 -6.11 2.98
C TYR A 48 1.78 -4.61 2.76
N ILE A 49 2.77 -4.29 1.93
CA ILE A 49 3.03 -2.88 1.58
C ILE A 49 1.80 -2.26 0.94
N ASN A 50 1.22 -2.96 -0.04
CA ASN A 50 0.03 -2.46 -0.73
C ASN A 50 -1.18 -2.36 0.20
N GLU A 51 -1.31 -3.27 1.15
CA GLU A 51 -2.38 -3.21 2.13
C GLU A 51 -2.30 -1.92 2.96
N CYS A 52 -1.09 -1.57 3.41
CA CYS A 52 -0.89 -0.33 4.15
C CYS A 52 -1.30 0.89 3.31
N ARG A 53 -0.89 0.89 2.04
CA ARG A 53 -1.22 1.97 1.11
C ARG A 53 -2.72 2.07 0.86
N MET A 54 -3.37 0.94 0.67
CA MET A 54 -4.80 0.93 0.36
C MET A 54 -5.67 1.30 1.56
N LYS A 55 -5.28 0.90 2.76
CA LYS A 55 -6.00 1.31 3.97
C LYS A 55 -6.03 2.82 4.09
N LYS A 56 -4.89 3.46 3.82
CA LYS A 56 -4.82 4.92 3.88
C LYS A 56 -5.59 5.55 2.71
N ALA A 57 -5.53 4.93 1.54
CA ALA A 57 -6.25 5.41 0.37
C ALA A 57 -7.76 5.43 0.62
N ILE A 58 -8.29 4.43 1.31
CA ILE A 58 -9.71 4.38 1.64
C ILE A 58 -10.10 5.58 2.52
N GLU A 59 -9.24 5.95 3.47
CA GLU A 59 -9.51 7.12 4.31
C GLU A 59 -9.59 8.39 3.47
N TYR A 60 -8.67 8.57 2.52
CA TYR A 60 -8.69 9.72 1.62
C TYR A 60 -9.93 9.72 0.73
N ALA A 61 -10.28 8.54 0.22
CA ALA A 61 -11.46 8.40 -0.64
C ALA A 61 -12.74 8.82 0.10
N LYS A 62 -12.87 8.39 1.33
CA LYS A 62 -14.03 8.74 2.15
C LYS A 62 -14.11 10.24 2.44
N LYS A 63 -12.97 10.92 2.44
CA LYS A 63 -12.92 12.37 2.62
C LYS A 63 -13.17 13.13 1.32
N GLY A 64 -13.31 12.44 0.20
CA GLY A 64 -13.53 13.06 -1.09
C GLY A 64 -12.27 13.58 -1.77
N THR A 65 -11.10 13.11 -1.33
CA THR A 65 -9.83 13.52 -1.94
C THR A 65 -9.74 13.02 -3.37
N LEU A 66 -9.22 13.84 -4.27
CA LEU A 66 -9.06 13.47 -5.67
C LEU A 66 -8.11 12.28 -5.81
N MET A 67 -8.42 11.39 -6.75
CA MET A 67 -7.67 10.15 -6.91
C MET A 67 -6.17 10.36 -7.14
N TYR A 68 -5.79 11.30 -8.00
CA TYR A 68 -4.37 11.49 -8.28
C TYR A 68 -3.60 12.02 -7.07
N ILE A 69 -4.26 12.79 -6.22
CA ILE A 69 -3.65 13.28 -4.99
C ILE A 69 -3.48 12.13 -4.01
N THR A 70 -4.49 11.29 -3.88
CA THR A 70 -4.42 10.12 -3.01
C THR A 70 -3.34 9.16 -3.46
N ALA A 71 -3.28 8.88 -4.77
CA ALA A 71 -2.28 7.97 -5.33
C ALA A 71 -0.87 8.43 -4.94
N LYS A 72 -0.58 9.70 -5.15
CA LYS A 72 0.72 10.26 -4.81
C LYS A 72 0.97 10.22 -3.31
N SER A 73 -0.04 10.50 -2.52
CA SER A 73 0.10 10.55 -1.06
C SER A 73 0.35 9.20 -0.42
N VAL A 74 -0.11 8.11 -1.05
CA VAL A 74 0.10 6.77 -0.49
C VAL A 74 1.28 6.02 -1.12
N GLY A 75 2.06 6.69 -1.97
CA GLY A 75 3.27 6.09 -2.52
C GLY A 75 3.09 5.37 -3.86
N ILE A 76 1.96 5.56 -4.53
CA ILE A 76 1.72 5.02 -5.87
C ILE A 76 1.39 6.19 -6.79
N PRO A 77 2.42 6.92 -7.28
CA PRO A 77 2.17 8.17 -8.02
C PRO A 77 1.51 7.99 -9.38
N ASP A 78 1.55 6.80 -9.96
CA ASP A 78 0.86 6.54 -11.22
C ASP A 78 -0.64 6.30 -10.94
N PRO A 79 -1.54 7.21 -11.34
CA PRO A 79 -2.96 7.05 -11.04
C PRO A 79 -3.59 5.81 -11.67
N ASN A 80 -3.11 5.41 -12.86
CA ASN A 80 -3.64 4.23 -13.53
C ASN A 80 -3.32 2.97 -12.75
N TYR A 81 -2.08 2.83 -12.31
CA TYR A 81 -1.67 1.69 -11.50
C TYR A 81 -2.38 1.72 -10.15
N PHE A 82 -2.47 2.90 -9.54
CA PHE A 82 -3.18 3.06 -8.28
C PHE A 82 -4.64 2.58 -8.40
N GLY A 83 -5.30 2.98 -9.47
CA GLY A 83 -6.69 2.58 -9.69
C GLY A 83 -6.88 1.08 -9.75
N LYS A 84 -5.94 0.38 -10.40
CA LYS A 84 -5.97 -1.08 -10.47
C LYS A 84 -5.78 -1.71 -9.11
N CYS A 85 -4.84 -1.20 -8.31
CA CYS A 85 -4.60 -1.68 -6.96
C CYS A 85 -5.81 -1.44 -6.06
N PHE A 86 -6.39 -0.26 -6.17
CA PHE A 86 -7.54 0.11 -5.35
C PHE A 86 -8.73 -0.80 -5.64
N LYS A 87 -9.00 -1.03 -6.92
CA LYS A 87 -10.11 -1.92 -7.31
C LYS A 87 -9.85 -3.36 -6.86
N LYS A 88 -8.63 -3.83 -6.99
CA LYS A 88 -8.27 -5.17 -6.55
C LYS A 88 -8.47 -5.34 -5.05
N TYR A 89 -8.11 -4.32 -4.27
CA TYR A 89 -8.21 -4.39 -2.82
C TYR A 89 -9.64 -4.22 -2.31
N THR A 90 -10.39 -3.29 -2.88
CA THR A 90 -11.73 -2.92 -2.40
C THR A 90 -12.87 -3.52 -3.19
N ASN A 91 -12.59 -4.04 -4.41
CA ASN A 91 -13.59 -4.48 -5.39
C ASN A 91 -14.46 -3.35 -5.91
N LYS A 92 -14.02 -2.11 -5.72
CA LYS A 92 -14.75 -0.93 -6.17
C LYS A 92 -13.80 0.08 -6.79
N ASN A 93 -14.32 0.89 -7.72
CA ASN A 93 -13.54 1.98 -8.27
C ASN A 93 -13.42 3.08 -7.23
N TYR A 94 -12.35 3.87 -7.34
CA TYR A 94 -12.12 4.98 -6.42
C TYR A 94 -13.30 5.96 -6.43
N SER A 95 -13.84 6.24 -7.61
CA SER A 95 -14.96 7.16 -7.75
C SER A 95 -16.22 6.71 -7.03
N GLU A 96 -16.38 5.40 -6.81
CA GLU A 96 -17.53 4.89 -6.09
C GLU A 96 -17.48 5.28 -4.61
N PHE A 97 -16.30 5.29 -4.02
CA PHE A 97 -16.12 5.76 -2.65
C PHE A 97 -16.41 7.25 -2.53
N LYS A 98 -15.93 8.02 -3.49
CA LYS A 98 -16.17 9.46 -3.53
C LYS A 98 -17.65 9.76 -3.70
N LYS A 99 -18.32 8.97 -4.55
CA LYS A 99 -19.76 9.10 -4.77
C LYS A 99 -20.56 8.84 -3.50
N TYR A 100 -20.13 7.86 -2.71
CA TYR A 100 -20.72 7.57 -1.43
C TYR A 100 -20.67 8.79 -0.52
N LYS A 101 -19.53 9.42 -0.46
CA LYS A 101 -19.30 10.61 0.35
C LYS A 101 -20.22 11.73 -0.10
N ASP A 102 -20.35 11.93 -1.40
CA ASP A 102 -21.16 13.00 -1.97
C ASP A 102 -22.65 12.78 -1.77
N ALA A 103 -23.08 11.54 -1.58
CA ALA A 103 -24.48 11.20 -1.38
C ALA A 103 -25.00 11.67 -0.02
N LYS A 104 -24.12 12.06 0.85
CA LYS A 104 -24.51 12.61 2.13
C LYS A 104 -24.71 14.11 2.05
#